data_51513d95fcb000aa12dfaeec9a321944
#
_entry.id   51513d95fcb000aa12dfaeec9a321944
#
_cell.length_a   1.000
_cell.length_b   1.000
_cell.length_c   1.000
_cell.angle_alpha   90.00
_cell.angle_beta   90.00
_cell.angle_gamma   90.00
#
_symmetry.space_group_name_H-M   'P 1'
#
loop_
_entity.id
_entity.type
_entity.pdbx_description
1 polymer ?
#
loop_
_entity_poly.entity_id
_entity_poly.type
_entity_poly.pdbx_seq_one_letter_code
_entity_poly.pdbx_strand_id
1 'polypeptide(L)'
;GRNSLDAETGQVGPEIAELLDLPQITSVRDFTINKSLDSITAERITDEGHEVVSCKLPALITVTEGVSKEQYPDKEALENASTLPINEMSATELSHDTSIFGAAGSPTWVNNIFTLDLNREQILVRDLPVDKSVRMMMDYLENKNLLLDSGNEQNELIKRGARRSKNKIGSFWIVPELIGGEIRPVSLEIMGRAIELADHTNTNTECVLIGYNLEKHLSTLTAYGADKIFVAEDLCFSQFDVEFYTEILQDLIFTHNPFSLLIPSTINGRDLASRLSARVGIGLTGDCIGLEIDEQNRLVAFKPAFGGNVVAPIISKTLPQMVTIRPGVFTKVTPDWSIKPQLQKIKSSSTRKNSRIEIIQQYPDETILNSSLENARIIIGVGKGIGNVHNLEIIRELADVLNASIGATREVADLGWLPRQTQIGLSGKSVSPDLYIAIGIRGPFNHTVGIQKAKTVIAINNSARSPIFKAADFGILGDF
;
A
#
# COMPACT_ATOMS: atom_id res chain seq x y z
N GLY A 1 -0.91 -9.93 16.47
CA GLY A 1 -1.67 -9.18 15.46
C GLY A 1 -0.79 -8.78 14.28
N ARG A 2 -1.40 -8.43 13.16
CA ARG A 2 -0.67 -8.01 11.96
C ARG A 2 -0.10 -6.59 12.09
N ASN A 3 -0.90 -5.66 12.56
CA ASN A 3 -0.57 -4.24 12.62
C ASN A 3 -0.85 -3.68 14.01
N SER A 4 -0.14 -2.61 14.38
CA SER A 4 -0.50 -1.74 15.50
C SER A 4 -1.57 -0.72 15.05
N LEU A 5 -2.34 -0.18 15.99
CA LEU A 5 -3.42 0.79 15.69
C LEU A 5 -2.90 2.20 15.37
N ASP A 6 -1.71 2.54 15.82
CA ASP A 6 -1.12 3.87 15.70
C ASP A 6 -0.37 4.06 14.36
N ALA A 7 0.42 3.07 13.97
CA ALA A 7 1.30 3.16 12.81
C ALA A 7 0.84 2.33 11.60
N GLU A 8 0.15 1.21 11.82
CA GLU A 8 -0.43 0.30 10.81
C GLU A 8 0.57 -0.21 9.73
N THR A 9 1.87 -0.24 10.02
CA THR A 9 2.90 -0.60 9.03
C THR A 9 3.16 -2.09 8.92
N GLY A 10 2.84 -2.88 9.97
CA GLY A 10 3.07 -4.32 9.99
C GLY A 10 4.55 -4.74 10.07
N GLN A 11 5.44 -3.85 10.46
CA GLN A 11 6.90 -4.07 10.43
C GLN A 11 7.42 -5.08 11.46
N VAL A 12 6.90 -5.03 12.69
CA VAL A 12 7.45 -5.74 13.86
C VAL A 12 7.55 -7.25 13.64
N GLY A 13 6.53 -7.88 13.04
CA GLY A 13 6.55 -9.33 12.77
C GLY A 13 7.72 -9.74 11.86
N PRO A 14 7.78 -9.24 10.63
CA PRO A 14 8.87 -9.53 9.70
C PRO A 14 10.26 -9.17 10.22
N GLU A 15 10.42 -8.06 10.95
CA GLU A 15 11.69 -7.68 11.57
C GLU A 15 12.14 -8.71 12.63
N ILE A 16 11.22 -9.16 13.51
CA ILE A 16 11.50 -10.22 14.48
C ILE A 16 11.86 -11.54 13.77
N ALA A 17 11.12 -11.88 12.71
CA ALA A 17 11.40 -13.09 11.94
C ALA A 17 12.81 -13.08 11.36
N GLU A 18 13.27 -11.93 10.87
CA GLU A 18 14.63 -11.77 10.38
C GLU A 18 15.68 -11.89 11.48
N LEU A 19 15.49 -11.15 12.58
CA LEU A 19 16.44 -11.14 13.70
C LEU A 19 16.61 -12.51 14.37
N LEU A 20 15.56 -13.35 14.33
CA LEU A 20 15.56 -14.70 14.88
C LEU A 20 15.82 -15.80 13.83
N ASP A 21 16.07 -15.43 12.57
CA ASP A 21 16.19 -16.34 11.42
C ASP A 21 15.03 -17.33 11.31
N LEU A 22 13.80 -16.84 11.45
CA LEU A 22 12.58 -17.64 11.35
C LEU A 22 11.92 -17.47 9.97
N PRO A 23 11.27 -18.51 9.43
CA PRO A 23 10.30 -18.35 8.36
C PRO A 23 9.12 -17.52 8.87
N GLN A 24 8.54 -16.67 7.99
CA GLN A 24 7.41 -15.81 8.36
C GLN A 24 6.19 -16.08 7.48
N ILE A 25 5.02 -16.21 8.10
CA ILE A 25 3.74 -16.23 7.40
C ILE A 25 2.91 -15.05 7.91
N THR A 26 2.68 -14.06 7.06
CA THR A 26 1.96 -12.85 7.43
C THR A 26 0.50 -12.88 6.95
N SER A 27 -0.35 -12.04 7.56
CA SER A 27 -1.76 -11.89 7.20
C SER A 27 -2.58 -13.19 7.28
N VAL A 28 -2.26 -14.04 8.25
CA VAL A 28 -2.93 -15.34 8.48
C VAL A 28 -4.35 -15.12 8.98
N ARG A 29 -5.32 -15.76 8.33
CA ARG A 29 -6.74 -15.75 8.72
C ARG A 29 -7.21 -17.06 9.36
N ASP A 30 -6.49 -18.16 9.07
CA ASP A 30 -6.72 -19.46 9.67
C ASP A 30 -5.44 -20.30 9.63
N PHE A 31 -5.24 -21.19 10.59
CA PHE A 31 -4.08 -22.08 10.60
C PHE A 31 -4.32 -23.36 11.40
N THR A 32 -3.59 -24.38 11.06
CA THR A 32 -3.52 -25.64 11.79
C THR A 32 -2.08 -26.05 12.04
N ILE A 33 -1.81 -26.56 13.23
CA ILE A 33 -0.51 -27.16 13.58
C ILE A 33 -0.70 -28.67 13.54
N ASN A 34 0.23 -29.37 12.93
CA ASN A 34 0.13 -30.84 12.84
C ASN A 34 0.29 -31.50 14.23
N LYS A 35 -0.08 -32.79 14.32
CA LYS A 35 -0.07 -33.52 15.61
C LYS A 35 1.32 -33.68 16.21
N SER A 36 2.38 -33.70 15.40
CA SER A 36 3.77 -33.78 15.84
C SER A 36 4.37 -32.44 16.30
N LEU A 37 3.61 -31.34 16.12
CA LEU A 37 4.04 -29.97 16.46
C LEU A 37 5.31 -29.52 15.73
N ASP A 38 5.56 -30.03 14.54
CA ASP A 38 6.76 -29.76 13.74
C ASP A 38 6.51 -28.92 12.48
N SER A 39 5.23 -28.75 12.12
CA SER A 39 4.83 -27.96 10.97
C SER A 39 3.48 -27.24 11.16
N ILE A 40 3.31 -26.14 10.45
CA ILE A 40 2.11 -25.33 10.40
C ILE A 40 1.63 -25.25 8.96
N THR A 41 0.32 -25.37 8.75
CA THR A 41 -0.38 -25.02 7.52
C THR A 41 -1.27 -23.83 7.83
N ALA A 42 -1.15 -22.77 7.06
CA ALA A 42 -1.86 -21.52 7.28
C ALA A 42 -2.50 -21.01 5.99
N GLU A 43 -3.70 -20.46 6.12
CA GLU A 43 -4.35 -19.71 5.09
C GLU A 43 -4.09 -18.22 5.32
N ARG A 44 -3.47 -17.55 4.34
CA ARG A 44 -3.12 -16.13 4.41
C ARG A 44 -3.79 -15.30 3.32
N ILE A 45 -4.06 -14.05 3.62
CA ILE A 45 -4.57 -13.08 2.66
C ILE A 45 -3.38 -12.58 1.82
N THR A 46 -3.60 -12.47 0.52
CA THR A 46 -2.68 -11.83 -0.43
C THR A 46 -3.37 -10.67 -1.13
N ASP A 47 -2.62 -9.87 -1.88
CA ASP A 47 -3.20 -8.79 -2.69
C ASP A 47 -4.03 -9.32 -3.87
N GLU A 48 -3.85 -10.58 -4.26
CA GLU A 48 -4.56 -11.25 -5.37
C GLU A 48 -5.77 -12.11 -4.92
N GLY A 49 -5.87 -12.36 -3.62
CA GLY A 49 -6.89 -13.27 -3.06
C GLY A 49 -6.42 -13.87 -1.74
N HIS A 50 -6.25 -15.18 -1.72
CA HIS A 50 -5.68 -15.90 -0.58
C HIS A 50 -4.89 -17.14 -1.03
N GLU A 51 -4.01 -17.60 -0.15
CA GLU A 51 -3.22 -18.80 -0.42
C GLU A 51 -3.07 -19.65 0.83
N VAL A 52 -2.93 -20.94 0.62
CA VAL A 52 -2.60 -21.92 1.67
C VAL A 52 -1.11 -22.22 1.57
N VAL A 53 -0.42 -22.00 2.67
CA VAL A 53 1.05 -22.20 2.76
C VAL A 53 1.38 -23.13 3.92
N SER A 54 2.52 -23.82 3.82
CA SER A 54 3.05 -24.64 4.90
C SER A 54 4.52 -24.33 5.17
N CYS A 55 4.94 -24.41 6.43
CA CYS A 55 6.33 -24.37 6.79
C CYS A 55 6.61 -25.20 8.05
N LYS A 56 7.91 -25.47 8.29
CA LYS A 56 8.37 -26.11 9.52
C LYS A 56 8.37 -25.13 10.68
N LEU A 57 8.13 -25.64 11.88
CA LEU A 57 8.27 -24.89 13.13
C LEU A 57 9.72 -24.97 13.64
N PRO A 58 10.23 -23.94 14.33
CA PRO A 58 9.52 -22.70 14.69
C PRO A 58 9.32 -21.76 13.51
N ALA A 59 8.21 -21.02 13.50
CA ALA A 59 7.86 -20.01 12.51
C ALA A 59 7.22 -18.79 13.18
N LEU A 60 7.37 -17.62 12.58
CA LEU A 60 6.67 -16.42 13.00
C LEU A 60 5.39 -16.25 12.15
N ILE A 61 4.25 -16.08 12.81
CA ILE A 61 2.99 -15.78 12.14
C ILE A 61 2.42 -14.43 12.60
N THR A 62 1.88 -13.65 11.67
CA THR A 62 1.07 -12.49 12.01
C THR A 62 -0.38 -12.75 11.59
N VAL A 63 -1.31 -12.54 12.52
CA VAL A 63 -2.71 -12.91 12.33
C VAL A 63 -3.58 -11.70 12.04
N THR A 64 -4.59 -11.89 11.20
CA THR A 64 -5.60 -10.90 10.89
C THR A 64 -6.78 -10.97 11.84
N GLU A 65 -7.66 -9.98 11.77
CA GLU A 65 -8.95 -10.02 12.46
C GLU A 65 -9.77 -11.25 12.00
N GLY A 66 -10.48 -11.85 12.93
CA GLY A 66 -11.34 -13.00 12.66
C GLY A 66 -10.65 -14.38 12.69
N VAL A 67 -9.33 -14.46 12.93
CA VAL A 67 -8.59 -15.73 13.14
C VAL A 67 -9.16 -16.52 14.33
N SER A 68 -9.77 -15.85 15.28
CA SER A 68 -10.43 -16.43 16.46
C SER A 68 -11.72 -15.66 16.74
N LYS A 69 -12.71 -16.33 17.32
CA LYS A 69 -13.92 -15.66 17.80
C LYS A 69 -13.57 -14.77 18.99
N GLU A 70 -14.17 -13.58 19.02
CA GLU A 70 -14.05 -12.67 20.15
C GLU A 70 -14.56 -13.36 21.43
N GLN A 71 -13.75 -13.30 22.48
CA GLN A 71 -14.11 -13.81 23.81
C GLN A 71 -14.22 -12.62 24.75
N TYR A 72 -15.39 -12.43 25.33
CA TYR A 72 -15.61 -11.41 26.34
C TYR A 72 -15.46 -12.04 27.72
N PRO A 73 -14.60 -11.49 28.59
CA PRO A 73 -14.42 -12.01 29.92
C PRO A 73 -15.72 -11.81 30.76
N ASP A 74 -16.09 -12.80 31.53
CA ASP A 74 -17.14 -12.66 32.54
C ASP A 74 -16.62 -11.88 33.76
N LYS A 75 -17.53 -11.63 34.73
CA LYS A 75 -17.20 -10.84 35.90
C LYS A 75 -16.09 -11.48 36.77
N GLU A 76 -16.12 -12.80 36.92
CA GLU A 76 -15.14 -13.54 37.70
C GLU A 76 -13.74 -13.49 37.02
N ALA A 77 -13.68 -13.64 35.69
CA ALA A 77 -12.46 -13.50 34.94
C ALA A 77 -11.85 -12.10 35.05
N LEU A 78 -12.69 -11.05 35.03
CA LEU A 78 -12.25 -9.66 35.24
C LEU A 78 -11.68 -9.41 36.64
N GLU A 79 -12.37 -9.94 37.70
CA GLU A 79 -11.91 -9.86 39.07
C GLU A 79 -10.56 -10.58 39.23
N ASN A 80 -10.44 -11.79 38.73
CA ASN A 80 -9.19 -12.56 38.75
C ASN A 80 -8.06 -11.84 38.01
N ALA A 81 -8.32 -11.30 36.82
CA ALA A 81 -7.32 -10.57 36.04
C ALA A 81 -6.77 -9.34 36.79
N SER A 82 -7.61 -8.66 37.60
CA SER A 82 -7.19 -7.50 38.38
C SER A 82 -6.16 -7.82 39.47
N THR A 83 -6.06 -9.09 39.88
CA THR A 83 -5.13 -9.56 40.91
C THR A 83 -3.82 -10.12 40.35
N LEU A 84 -3.74 -10.30 39.01
CA LEU A 84 -2.53 -10.81 38.37
C LEU A 84 -1.40 -9.76 38.41
N PRO A 85 -0.17 -10.17 38.70
CA PRO A 85 0.97 -9.27 38.67
C PRO A 85 1.26 -8.79 37.28
N ILE A 86 1.49 -7.49 37.10
CA ILE A 86 2.03 -6.90 35.86
C ILE A 86 3.53 -6.80 36.06
N ASN A 87 4.29 -7.52 35.25
CA ASN A 87 5.74 -7.40 35.25
C ASN A 87 6.15 -6.15 34.43
N GLU A 88 6.70 -5.17 35.11
CA GLU A 88 7.27 -3.98 34.49
C GLU A 88 8.78 -4.21 34.30
N MET A 89 9.28 -3.80 33.14
CA MET A 89 10.69 -3.92 32.78
C MET A 89 11.17 -2.60 32.19
N SER A 90 12.25 -2.07 32.73
CA SER A 90 12.87 -0.84 32.23
C SER A 90 13.90 -1.12 31.12
N ALA A 91 14.22 -0.10 30.33
CA ALA A 91 15.24 -0.22 29.28
C ALA A 91 16.61 -0.63 29.86
N THR A 92 16.95 -0.19 31.07
CA THR A 92 18.21 -0.52 31.75
C THR A 92 18.31 -1.99 32.17
N GLU A 93 17.18 -2.67 32.38
CA GLU A 93 17.12 -4.11 32.67
C GLU A 93 17.30 -4.93 31.39
N LEU A 94 16.93 -4.38 30.22
CA LEU A 94 17.09 -5.04 28.93
C LEU A 94 18.49 -4.89 28.37
N SER A 95 19.13 -3.72 28.53
CA SER A 95 20.48 -3.46 28.05
C SER A 95 21.19 -2.38 28.89
N HIS A 96 22.53 -2.55 29.06
CA HIS A 96 23.36 -1.51 29.64
C HIS A 96 23.50 -0.29 28.72
N ASP A 97 23.39 -0.48 27.41
CA ASP A 97 23.36 0.60 26.43
C ASP A 97 21.92 1.04 26.17
N THR A 98 21.48 2.06 26.88
CA THR A 98 20.12 2.62 26.72
C THR A 98 19.97 3.48 25.48
N SER A 99 21.05 3.80 24.75
CA SER A 99 21.00 4.60 23.52
C SER A 99 20.34 3.85 22.35
N ILE A 100 20.26 2.52 22.45
CA ILE A 100 19.57 1.68 21.45
C ILE A 100 18.04 1.76 21.53
N PHE A 101 17.47 2.42 22.54
CA PHE A 101 16.01 2.54 22.74
C PHE A 101 15.48 3.94 22.38
N GLY A 102 14.18 3.96 22.10
CA GLY A 102 13.42 5.18 21.90
C GLY A 102 13.90 6.03 20.72
N ALA A 103 13.83 7.34 20.83
CA ALA A 103 14.20 8.27 19.77
C ALA A 103 15.70 8.24 19.43
N ALA A 104 16.56 7.91 20.39
CA ALA A 104 17.99 7.80 20.19
C ALA A 104 18.32 6.59 19.29
N GLY A 105 17.78 5.43 19.62
CA GLY A 105 18.02 4.19 18.89
C GLY A 105 17.22 4.04 17.59
N SER A 106 16.15 4.83 17.41
CA SER A 106 15.35 4.78 16.19
C SER A 106 16.17 5.23 14.97
N PRO A 107 16.22 4.43 13.88
CA PRO A 107 16.88 4.80 12.63
C PRO A 107 16.09 5.85 11.81
N THR A 108 14.88 6.20 12.24
CA THR A 108 14.05 7.25 11.65
C THR A 108 13.65 8.29 12.70
N TRP A 109 13.26 9.47 12.27
CA TRP A 109 12.76 10.52 13.16
C TRP A 109 11.64 11.33 12.51
N VAL A 110 10.70 11.77 13.34
CA VAL A 110 9.60 12.63 12.92
C VAL A 110 10.07 14.07 12.99
N ASN A 111 10.02 14.76 11.84
CA ASN A 111 10.49 16.16 11.76
C ASN A 111 9.42 17.13 12.30
N ASN A 112 8.17 16.94 11.93
CA ASN A 112 7.03 17.75 12.32
C ASN A 112 5.74 16.93 12.24
N ILE A 113 4.62 17.53 12.63
CA ILE A 113 3.29 16.91 12.54
C ILE A 113 2.32 17.99 12.08
N PHE A 114 1.53 17.70 11.05
CA PHE A 114 0.47 18.60 10.58
C PHE A 114 -0.82 17.84 10.24
N THR A 115 -1.94 18.55 10.31
CA THR A 115 -3.23 18.04 9.88
C THR A 115 -3.41 18.27 8.39
N LEU A 116 -3.98 17.28 7.68
CA LEU A 116 -4.33 17.44 6.27
C LEU A 116 -5.61 18.29 6.15
N ASP A 117 -5.50 19.40 5.43
CA ASP A 117 -6.66 20.21 5.05
C ASP A 117 -7.05 19.86 3.61
N LEU A 118 -8.24 19.27 3.45
CA LEU A 118 -8.77 18.89 2.15
C LEU A 118 -9.56 20.08 1.59
N ASN A 119 -8.98 20.83 0.65
CA ASN A 119 -9.68 21.89 -0.08
C ASN A 119 -10.70 21.28 -1.05
N ARG A 120 -11.89 20.92 -0.54
CA ARG A 120 -13.04 20.47 -1.32
C ARG A 120 -14.05 21.62 -1.51
N GLU A 121 -14.73 21.63 -2.66
CA GLU A 121 -15.70 22.70 -2.99
C GLU A 121 -16.94 22.70 -2.07
N GLN A 122 -17.32 21.54 -1.53
CA GLN A 122 -18.37 21.32 -0.54
C GLN A 122 -19.76 21.90 -0.97
N ILE A 123 -20.07 21.82 -2.26
CA ILE A 123 -21.38 22.19 -2.79
C ILE A 123 -22.41 21.18 -2.28
N LEU A 124 -23.41 21.60 -1.50
CA LEU A 124 -24.43 20.70 -0.97
C LEU A 124 -25.80 21.06 -1.51
N VAL A 125 -26.39 20.15 -2.29
CA VAL A 125 -27.76 20.23 -2.81
C VAL A 125 -28.69 19.52 -1.82
N ARG A 126 -29.73 20.23 -1.40
CA ARG A 126 -30.76 19.76 -0.47
C ARG A 126 -32.12 20.36 -0.77
N ASP A 127 -33.18 19.69 -0.33
CA ASP A 127 -34.55 20.17 -0.41
C ASP A 127 -35.03 20.45 -1.86
N LEU A 128 -34.49 19.72 -2.84
CA LEU A 128 -34.87 19.79 -4.25
C LEU A 128 -35.47 18.47 -4.73
N PRO A 129 -36.36 18.50 -5.74
CA PRO A 129 -36.77 17.28 -6.44
C PRO A 129 -35.59 16.50 -6.99
N VAL A 130 -35.67 15.15 -7.00
CA VAL A 130 -34.60 14.25 -7.44
C VAL A 130 -34.08 14.63 -8.82
N ASP A 131 -34.98 14.81 -9.81
CA ASP A 131 -34.61 15.18 -11.18
C ASP A 131 -33.78 16.46 -11.27
N LYS A 132 -34.09 17.45 -10.42
CA LYS A 132 -33.31 18.68 -10.38
C LYS A 132 -31.98 18.52 -9.74
N SER A 133 -31.88 17.72 -8.66
CA SER A 133 -30.63 17.41 -7.98
C SER A 133 -29.67 16.63 -8.90
N VAL A 134 -30.23 15.66 -9.64
CA VAL A 134 -29.45 14.86 -10.62
C VAL A 134 -28.99 15.75 -11.77
N ARG A 135 -29.80 16.62 -12.31
CA ARG A 135 -29.38 17.56 -13.38
C ARG A 135 -28.23 18.45 -12.91
N MET A 136 -28.33 19.03 -11.72
CA MET A 136 -27.25 19.86 -11.16
C MET A 136 -25.94 19.06 -11.01
N MET A 137 -26.02 17.79 -10.61
CA MET A 137 -24.87 16.91 -10.52
C MET A 137 -24.29 16.63 -11.92
N MET A 138 -25.15 16.35 -12.91
CA MET A 138 -24.71 16.11 -14.30
C MET A 138 -24.05 17.34 -14.89
N ASP A 139 -24.66 18.53 -14.74
CA ASP A 139 -24.07 19.80 -15.17
C ASP A 139 -22.70 20.05 -14.52
N TYR A 140 -22.56 19.70 -13.23
CA TYR A 140 -21.29 19.80 -12.53
C TYR A 140 -20.24 18.85 -13.11
N LEU A 141 -20.59 17.58 -13.39
CA LEU A 141 -19.70 16.58 -13.96
C LEU A 141 -19.30 16.93 -15.41
N GLU A 142 -20.23 17.44 -16.21
CA GLU A 142 -19.97 17.90 -17.58
C GLU A 142 -19.00 19.09 -17.59
N ASN A 143 -19.21 20.08 -16.73
CA ASN A 143 -18.31 21.23 -16.58
C ASN A 143 -16.88 20.83 -16.17
N LYS A 144 -16.72 19.70 -15.48
CA LYS A 144 -15.43 19.13 -15.10
C LYS A 144 -14.86 18.14 -16.15
N ASN A 145 -15.57 17.91 -17.27
CA ASN A 145 -15.25 16.94 -18.33
C ASN A 145 -15.04 15.50 -17.82
N LEU A 146 -15.74 15.10 -16.74
CA LEU A 146 -15.53 13.81 -16.08
C LEU A 146 -16.27 12.64 -16.73
N LEU A 147 -17.32 12.93 -17.53
CA LEU A 147 -18.16 11.93 -18.19
C LEU A 147 -17.70 11.60 -19.62
N LEU A 148 -16.86 12.42 -20.21
CA LEU A 148 -16.32 12.16 -21.54
C LEU A 148 -15.18 11.14 -21.46
N ASP A 149 -15.16 10.19 -22.39
CA ASP A 149 -13.98 9.38 -22.64
C ASP A 149 -12.86 10.28 -23.17
N SER A 150 -12.09 10.84 -22.28
CA SER A 150 -10.90 11.62 -22.63
C SER A 150 -9.80 10.66 -23.14
N GLY A 151 -9.98 10.21 -24.37
CA GLY A 151 -8.94 9.48 -25.11
C GLY A 151 -7.67 10.29 -25.38
N ASN A 152 -7.55 11.50 -24.80
CA ASN A 152 -6.38 12.37 -24.89
C ASN A 152 -6.30 13.32 -23.68
N GLU A 153 -6.09 12.81 -22.48
CA GLU A 153 -5.47 13.67 -21.50
C GLU A 153 -4.00 13.85 -21.89
N GLN A 154 -3.64 15.07 -22.23
CA GLN A 154 -2.27 15.55 -22.21
C GLN A 154 -1.79 15.47 -20.76
N ASN A 155 -1.42 14.26 -20.29
CA ASN A 155 -0.53 14.16 -19.16
C ASN A 155 0.68 15.01 -19.54
N GLU A 156 0.98 16.04 -18.75
CA GLU A 156 2.20 16.83 -18.97
C GLU A 156 3.34 15.83 -19.06
N LEU A 157 3.87 15.72 -20.28
CA LEU A 157 5.03 14.89 -20.58
C LEU A 157 6.15 15.38 -19.66
N ILE A 158 6.45 14.62 -18.61
CA ILE A 158 7.70 14.84 -17.87
C ILE A 158 8.80 14.58 -18.87
N LYS A 159 9.27 15.66 -19.52
CA LYS A 159 10.37 15.59 -20.48
C LYS A 159 11.61 15.23 -19.69
N ARG A 160 12.12 14.03 -19.92
CA ARG A 160 13.42 13.64 -19.40
C ARG A 160 14.48 14.65 -19.84
N GLY A 161 15.08 15.35 -18.89
CA GLY A 161 16.36 16.03 -19.11
C GLY A 161 17.46 14.98 -19.39
N ALA A 162 18.47 15.35 -20.16
CA ALA A 162 19.64 14.49 -20.35
C ALA A 162 20.33 14.32 -18.99
N ARG A 163 20.09 13.19 -18.32
CA ARG A 163 20.64 12.91 -17.01
C ARG A 163 22.14 12.71 -17.09
N ARG A 164 22.88 13.48 -16.35
CA ARG A 164 24.32 13.34 -16.18
C ARG A 164 24.57 12.99 -14.73
N SER A 165 24.78 11.72 -14.44
CA SER A 165 25.21 11.25 -13.13
C SER A 165 26.56 11.90 -12.77
N LYS A 166 26.53 13.05 -12.12
CA LYS A 166 27.70 13.68 -11.53
C LYS A 166 27.58 13.86 -10.02
N ASN A 167 26.44 13.50 -9.45
CA ASN A 167 26.20 13.71 -8.02
C ASN A 167 26.64 12.49 -7.20
N LYS A 168 27.27 12.75 -6.05
CA LYS A 168 27.79 11.72 -5.14
C LYS A 168 26.68 11.06 -4.27
N ILE A 169 25.42 11.47 -4.46
CA ILE A 169 24.31 11.07 -3.58
C ILE A 169 23.88 9.62 -3.80
N GLY A 170 24.13 9.03 -4.94
CA GLY A 170 23.62 7.70 -5.33
C GLY A 170 22.31 7.77 -6.08
N SER A 171 21.81 6.63 -6.58
CA SER A 171 20.58 6.52 -7.38
C SER A 171 19.34 6.24 -6.55
N PHE A 172 18.17 6.58 -7.10
CA PHE A 172 16.89 6.13 -6.58
C PHE A 172 16.60 4.74 -7.13
N TRP A 173 16.46 3.77 -6.24
CA TRP A 173 16.11 2.41 -6.61
C TRP A 173 14.63 2.14 -6.41
N ILE A 174 14.03 1.51 -7.38
CA ILE A 174 12.67 0.99 -7.32
C ILE A 174 12.74 -0.52 -7.37
N VAL A 175 11.99 -1.21 -6.51
CA VAL A 175 11.77 -2.65 -6.58
C VAL A 175 10.38 -2.87 -7.16
N PRO A 176 10.26 -3.10 -8.50
CA PRO A 176 8.97 -3.34 -9.11
C PRO A 176 8.37 -4.65 -8.63
N GLU A 177 7.07 -4.65 -8.39
CA GLU A 177 6.29 -5.84 -8.05
C GLU A 177 5.57 -6.38 -9.26
N LEU A 178 5.55 -7.70 -9.39
CA LEU A 178 4.79 -8.42 -10.41
C LEU A 178 3.54 -9.04 -9.78
N ILE A 179 2.40 -8.93 -10.46
CA ILE A 179 1.12 -9.52 -10.08
C ILE A 179 0.51 -10.20 -11.31
N GLY A 180 0.12 -11.47 -11.19
CA GLY A 180 -0.36 -12.22 -12.35
C GLY A 180 0.64 -12.28 -13.51
N GLY A 181 1.93 -12.12 -13.24
CA GLY A 181 2.98 -12.06 -14.24
C GLY A 181 3.10 -10.73 -14.99
N GLU A 182 2.44 -9.64 -14.53
CA GLU A 182 2.52 -8.28 -15.08
C GLU A 182 3.03 -7.29 -14.03
N ILE A 183 3.63 -6.17 -14.49
CA ILE A 183 4.12 -5.12 -13.58
C ILE A 183 2.92 -4.46 -12.90
N ARG A 184 2.92 -4.48 -11.58
CA ARG A 184 1.87 -3.85 -10.79
C ARG A 184 1.86 -2.32 -11.00
N PRO A 185 0.69 -1.70 -11.20
CA PRO A 185 0.56 -0.27 -11.49
C PRO A 185 1.31 0.66 -10.55
N VAL A 186 1.28 0.38 -9.26
CA VAL A 186 1.98 1.15 -8.22
C VAL A 186 3.50 1.24 -8.47
N SER A 187 4.11 0.21 -9.07
CA SER A 187 5.53 0.23 -9.44
C SER A 187 5.83 1.33 -10.45
N LEU A 188 4.92 1.53 -11.42
CA LEU A 188 5.05 2.58 -12.44
C LEU A 188 4.72 3.98 -11.89
N GLU A 189 3.82 4.07 -10.91
CA GLU A 189 3.54 5.30 -10.16
C GLU A 189 4.76 5.76 -9.37
N ILE A 190 5.40 4.83 -8.66
CA ILE A 190 6.63 5.09 -7.90
C ILE A 190 7.74 5.55 -8.83
N MET A 191 7.87 4.95 -10.03
CA MET A 191 8.84 5.39 -11.03
C MET A 191 8.61 6.84 -11.46
N GLY A 192 7.36 7.24 -11.66
CA GLY A 192 7.02 8.63 -11.98
C GLY A 192 7.57 9.60 -10.94
N ARG A 193 7.30 9.33 -9.66
CA ARG A 193 7.81 10.18 -8.58
C ARG A 193 9.33 10.13 -8.42
N ALA A 194 9.92 8.95 -8.58
CA ALA A 194 11.37 8.77 -8.51
C ALA A 194 12.11 9.59 -9.58
N ILE A 195 11.55 9.70 -10.80
CA ILE A 195 12.09 10.53 -11.87
C ILE A 195 12.13 12.00 -11.45
N GLU A 196 11.04 12.55 -10.94
CA GLU A 196 10.98 13.95 -10.49
C GLU A 196 12.04 14.23 -9.41
N LEU A 197 12.16 13.35 -8.42
CA LEU A 197 13.14 13.47 -7.35
C LEU A 197 14.58 13.33 -7.88
N ALA A 198 14.81 12.40 -8.81
CA ALA A 198 16.11 12.18 -9.43
C ALA A 198 16.52 13.36 -10.32
N ASP A 199 15.60 13.98 -11.03
CA ASP A 199 15.87 15.19 -11.83
C ASP A 199 16.21 16.38 -10.91
N HIS A 200 15.50 16.54 -9.79
CA HIS A 200 15.80 17.57 -8.79
C HIS A 200 17.19 17.40 -8.19
N THR A 201 17.61 16.17 -7.92
CA THR A 201 18.91 15.86 -7.29
C THR A 201 20.02 15.56 -8.30
N ASN A 202 19.73 15.60 -9.61
CA ASN A 202 20.65 15.26 -10.70
C ASN A 202 21.27 13.85 -10.54
N THR A 203 20.43 12.87 -10.20
CA THR A 203 20.80 11.46 -10.05
C THR A 203 20.03 10.55 -11.01
N ASN A 204 20.25 9.24 -10.94
CA ASN A 204 19.59 8.25 -11.79
C ASN A 204 18.43 7.57 -11.06
N THR A 205 17.50 7.05 -11.87
CA THR A 205 16.45 6.10 -11.46
C THR A 205 16.84 4.71 -11.93
N GLU A 206 16.91 3.75 -11.03
CA GLU A 206 17.30 2.38 -11.35
C GLU A 206 16.28 1.40 -10.79
N CYS A 207 16.04 0.29 -11.48
CA CYS A 207 15.14 -0.77 -11.02
C CYS A 207 15.91 -2.00 -10.59
N VAL A 208 15.44 -2.68 -9.55
CA VAL A 208 15.87 -4.04 -9.19
C VAL A 208 14.71 -4.97 -9.45
N LEU A 209 14.75 -5.67 -10.59
CA LEU A 209 13.69 -6.57 -11.02
C LEU A 209 14.09 -8.02 -10.71
N ILE A 210 13.30 -8.67 -9.85
CA ILE A 210 13.49 -10.04 -9.39
C ILE A 210 12.30 -10.86 -9.82
N GLY A 211 12.51 -12.03 -10.40
CA GLY A 211 11.43 -12.90 -10.84
C GLY A 211 11.85 -13.96 -11.86
N TYR A 212 10.87 -14.41 -12.65
CA TYR A 212 11.04 -15.38 -13.73
C TYR A 212 10.32 -14.89 -14.99
N ASN A 213 10.86 -15.18 -16.20
CA ASN A 213 10.35 -14.69 -17.49
C ASN A 213 10.23 -13.14 -17.57
N LEU A 214 11.31 -12.45 -17.21
CA LEU A 214 11.32 -11.00 -17.01
C LEU A 214 11.52 -10.19 -18.29
N GLU A 215 11.93 -10.80 -19.40
CA GLU A 215 12.32 -10.09 -20.63
C GLU A 215 11.24 -9.12 -21.15
N LYS A 216 9.96 -9.54 -21.09
CA LYS A 216 8.82 -8.72 -21.52
C LYS A 216 8.63 -7.42 -20.74
N HIS A 217 9.19 -7.31 -19.53
CA HIS A 217 9.03 -6.15 -18.65
C HIS A 217 10.13 -5.11 -18.80
N LEU A 218 11.27 -5.48 -19.39
CA LEU A 218 12.45 -4.63 -19.44
C LEU A 218 12.21 -3.35 -20.25
N SER A 219 11.55 -3.48 -21.42
CA SER A 219 11.18 -2.35 -22.24
C SER A 219 10.18 -1.43 -21.55
N THR A 220 9.20 -1.99 -20.85
CA THR A 220 8.21 -1.24 -20.09
C THR A 220 8.87 -0.42 -19.00
N LEU A 221 9.69 -1.02 -18.13
CA LEU A 221 10.37 -0.29 -17.06
C LEU A 221 11.28 0.81 -17.62
N THR A 222 11.96 0.56 -18.74
CA THR A 222 12.79 1.58 -19.39
C THR A 222 11.95 2.72 -19.94
N ALA A 223 10.85 2.41 -20.65
CA ALA A 223 9.94 3.42 -21.19
C ALA A 223 9.35 4.31 -20.10
N TYR A 224 9.04 3.74 -18.93
CA TYR A 224 8.53 4.46 -17.77
C TYR A 224 9.62 5.13 -16.91
N GLY A 225 10.90 5.02 -17.24
CA GLY A 225 11.90 5.87 -16.66
C GLY A 225 13.10 5.22 -15.99
N ALA A 226 13.26 3.91 -16.05
CA ALA A 226 14.47 3.30 -15.55
C ALA A 226 15.68 3.65 -16.43
N ASP A 227 16.71 4.26 -15.84
CA ASP A 227 17.99 4.50 -16.53
C ASP A 227 18.80 3.19 -16.61
N LYS A 228 18.63 2.32 -15.60
CA LYS A 228 19.27 1.02 -15.51
C LYS A 228 18.35 0.02 -14.80
N ILE A 229 18.44 -1.25 -15.20
CA ILE A 229 17.71 -2.34 -14.58
C ILE A 229 18.70 -3.43 -14.15
N PHE A 230 18.75 -3.73 -12.86
CA PHE A 230 19.36 -4.93 -12.31
C PHE A 230 18.35 -6.07 -12.44
N VAL A 231 18.75 -7.15 -13.10
CA VAL A 231 17.85 -8.28 -13.41
C VAL A 231 18.33 -9.51 -12.70
N ALA A 232 17.59 -9.96 -11.70
CA ALA A 232 17.79 -11.25 -11.03
C ALA A 232 16.70 -12.21 -11.47
N GLU A 233 17.03 -13.09 -12.41
CA GLU A 233 16.11 -14.01 -13.05
C GLU A 233 16.48 -15.45 -12.76
N ASP A 234 15.58 -16.19 -12.11
CA ASP A 234 15.71 -17.62 -11.86
C ASP A 234 14.33 -18.25 -11.69
N LEU A 235 14.21 -19.57 -11.95
CA LEU A 235 12.96 -20.31 -11.74
C LEU A 235 12.53 -20.30 -10.27
N CYS A 236 13.46 -20.25 -9.32
CA CYS A 236 13.14 -20.17 -7.89
C CYS A 236 12.44 -18.86 -7.50
N PHE A 237 12.48 -17.83 -8.36
CA PHE A 237 11.75 -16.56 -8.19
C PHE A 237 10.44 -16.50 -8.96
N SER A 238 9.95 -17.64 -9.48
CA SER A 238 8.64 -17.69 -10.15
C SER A 238 7.47 -17.34 -9.22
N GLN A 239 7.68 -17.49 -7.93
CA GLN A 239 6.81 -17.03 -6.85
C GLN A 239 7.59 -16.11 -5.92
N PHE A 240 6.90 -15.17 -5.32
CA PHE A 240 7.52 -14.27 -4.35
C PHE A 240 7.99 -15.05 -3.12
N ASP A 241 9.26 -14.94 -2.81
CA ASP A 241 9.87 -15.43 -1.56
C ASP A 241 10.64 -14.27 -0.91
N VAL A 242 10.16 -13.85 0.26
CA VAL A 242 10.70 -12.69 0.97
C VAL A 242 12.18 -12.87 1.34
N GLU A 243 12.62 -14.10 1.62
CA GLU A 243 14.00 -14.38 2.02
C GLU A 243 14.96 -14.26 0.84
N PHE A 244 14.60 -14.83 -0.32
CA PHE A 244 15.42 -14.71 -1.53
C PHE A 244 15.52 -13.26 -2.00
N TYR A 245 14.40 -12.54 -2.00
CA TYR A 245 14.40 -11.12 -2.38
C TYR A 245 15.26 -10.29 -1.43
N THR A 246 15.19 -10.56 -0.12
CA THR A 246 16.00 -9.88 0.90
C THR A 246 17.49 -10.12 0.68
N GLU A 247 17.92 -11.36 0.39
CA GLU A 247 19.32 -11.71 0.12
C GLU A 247 19.87 -10.97 -1.12
N ILE A 248 19.12 -10.96 -2.22
CA ILE A 248 19.50 -10.26 -3.45
C ILE A 248 19.64 -8.76 -3.22
N LEU A 249 18.67 -8.16 -2.55
CA LEU A 249 18.66 -6.72 -2.28
C LEU A 249 19.80 -6.33 -1.33
N GLN A 250 20.08 -7.12 -0.31
CA GLN A 250 21.21 -6.90 0.60
C GLN A 250 22.54 -6.83 -0.18
N ASP A 251 22.81 -7.83 -1.02
CA ASP A 251 24.06 -7.91 -1.79
C ASP A 251 24.21 -6.71 -2.74
N LEU A 252 23.12 -6.33 -3.39
CA LEU A 252 23.10 -5.19 -4.29
C LEU A 252 23.26 -3.85 -3.55
N ILE A 253 22.62 -3.68 -2.40
CA ILE A 253 22.73 -2.47 -1.57
C ILE A 253 24.20 -2.27 -1.14
N PHE A 254 24.84 -3.31 -0.63
CA PHE A 254 26.24 -3.21 -0.18
C PHE A 254 27.23 -3.01 -1.34
N THR A 255 26.89 -3.49 -2.53
CA THR A 255 27.76 -3.34 -3.70
C THR A 255 27.62 -1.96 -4.35
N HIS A 256 26.41 -1.41 -4.40
CA HIS A 256 26.12 -0.22 -5.21
C HIS A 256 25.78 1.04 -4.42
N ASN A 257 25.47 0.91 -3.12
CA ASN A 257 25.18 2.02 -2.22
C ASN A 257 24.14 3.02 -2.80
N PRO A 258 22.90 2.61 -3.07
CA PRO A 258 21.87 3.51 -3.59
C PRO A 258 21.54 4.60 -2.55
N PHE A 259 21.02 5.73 -3.01
CA PHE A 259 20.54 6.79 -2.13
C PHE A 259 19.25 6.39 -1.42
N SER A 260 18.32 5.83 -2.17
CA SER A 260 17.03 5.41 -1.61
C SER A 260 16.55 4.10 -2.22
N LEU A 261 15.68 3.42 -1.49
CA LEU A 261 14.98 2.21 -1.92
C LEU A 261 13.47 2.42 -1.78
N LEU A 262 12.78 2.39 -2.92
CA LEU A 262 11.36 2.66 -3.04
C LEU A 262 10.63 1.35 -3.35
N ILE A 263 9.74 0.92 -2.46
CA ILE A 263 9.03 -0.36 -2.54
C ILE A 263 7.53 -0.09 -2.50
N PRO A 264 6.67 -0.81 -3.26
CA PRO A 264 5.22 -0.74 -3.10
C PRO A 264 4.77 -1.12 -1.69
N SER A 265 3.81 -0.41 -1.10
CA SER A 265 3.22 -0.73 0.21
C SER A 265 2.08 -1.75 0.09
N THR A 266 2.35 -2.84 -0.60
CA THR A 266 1.52 -4.03 -0.75
C THR A 266 1.78 -5.00 0.40
N ILE A 267 1.08 -6.12 0.48
CA ILE A 267 1.37 -7.14 1.49
C ILE A 267 2.81 -7.65 1.32
N ASN A 268 3.19 -8.04 0.11
CA ASN A 268 4.54 -8.54 -0.17
C ASN A 268 5.61 -7.46 0.00
N GLY A 269 5.34 -6.24 -0.46
CA GLY A 269 6.29 -5.13 -0.34
C GLY A 269 6.54 -4.69 1.11
N ARG A 270 5.52 -4.72 1.97
CA ARG A 270 5.67 -4.46 3.42
C ARG A 270 6.50 -5.54 4.11
N ASP A 271 6.24 -6.81 3.77
CA ASP A 271 7.00 -7.95 4.29
C ASP A 271 8.47 -7.85 3.89
N LEU A 272 8.73 -7.57 2.61
CA LEU A 272 10.09 -7.41 2.06
C LEU A 272 10.83 -6.24 2.71
N ALA A 273 10.22 -5.05 2.72
CA ALA A 273 10.86 -3.86 3.26
C ALA A 273 11.19 -4.01 4.74
N SER A 274 10.27 -4.58 5.53
CA SER A 274 10.47 -4.77 6.96
C SER A 274 11.60 -5.76 7.24
N ARG A 275 11.61 -6.89 6.52
CA ARG A 275 12.66 -7.90 6.66
C ARG A 275 14.04 -7.37 6.23
N LEU A 276 14.08 -6.65 5.10
CA LEU A 276 15.30 -6.02 4.58
C LEU A 276 15.83 -4.93 5.53
N SER A 277 14.94 -4.15 6.14
CA SER A 277 15.28 -3.15 7.16
C SER A 277 16.06 -3.76 8.32
N ALA A 278 15.56 -4.86 8.88
CA ALA A 278 16.24 -5.58 9.94
C ALA A 278 17.57 -6.20 9.48
N ARG A 279 17.61 -6.80 8.26
CA ARG A 279 18.78 -7.44 7.68
C ARG A 279 19.94 -6.47 7.47
N VAL A 280 19.65 -5.30 6.93
CA VAL A 280 20.66 -4.29 6.56
C VAL A 280 20.91 -3.29 7.69
N GLY A 281 20.05 -3.22 8.69
CA GLY A 281 20.12 -2.27 9.80
C GLY A 281 19.80 -0.83 9.40
N ILE A 282 18.86 -0.63 8.48
CA ILE A 282 18.47 0.68 7.96
C ILE A 282 17.06 1.09 8.38
N GLY A 283 16.80 2.41 8.40
CA GLY A 283 15.48 2.95 8.70
C GLY A 283 14.47 2.69 7.59
N LEU A 284 13.26 2.32 7.99
CA LEU A 284 12.11 2.13 7.11
C LEU A 284 10.99 3.11 7.47
N THR A 285 10.51 3.87 6.50
CA THR A 285 9.24 4.61 6.63
C THR A 285 8.17 3.89 5.84
N GLY A 286 7.20 3.31 6.53
CA GLY A 286 6.16 2.49 5.90
C GLY A 286 4.93 3.27 5.50
N ASP A 287 4.31 2.87 4.39
CA ASP A 287 2.98 3.33 3.94
C ASP A 287 2.89 4.84 3.65
N CYS A 288 3.90 5.36 2.97
CA CYS A 288 4.00 6.79 2.64
C CYS A 288 2.99 7.22 1.58
N ILE A 289 2.50 8.46 1.71
CA ILE A 289 1.58 9.10 0.78
C ILE A 289 2.21 10.28 0.01
N GLY A 290 3.46 10.58 0.26
CA GLY A 290 4.20 11.65 -0.38
C GLY A 290 5.70 11.51 -0.13
N LEU A 291 6.51 12.06 -1.03
CA LEU A 291 7.97 12.09 -0.95
C LEU A 291 8.46 13.46 -1.41
N GLU A 292 9.44 14.02 -0.74
CA GLU A 292 10.11 15.27 -1.13
C GLU A 292 11.60 15.18 -0.83
N ILE A 293 12.39 16.08 -1.44
CA ILE A 293 13.79 16.29 -1.08
C ILE A 293 13.89 17.63 -0.35
N ASP A 294 14.47 17.61 0.85
CA ASP A 294 14.68 18.82 1.63
C ASP A 294 15.94 19.60 1.21
N GLU A 295 16.15 20.76 1.82
CA GLU A 295 17.30 21.64 1.54
C GLU A 295 18.64 20.98 1.85
N GLN A 296 18.67 19.93 2.68
CA GLN A 296 19.87 19.14 2.99
C GLN A 296 20.04 17.93 2.08
N ASN A 297 19.25 17.82 1.00
CA ASN A 297 19.21 16.68 0.07
C ASN A 297 18.85 15.34 0.75
N ARG A 298 17.98 15.36 1.75
CA ARG A 298 17.46 14.14 2.39
C ARG A 298 16.06 13.84 1.84
N LEU A 299 15.72 12.56 1.75
CA LEU A 299 14.38 12.14 1.39
C LEU A 299 13.45 12.32 2.60
N VAL A 300 12.43 13.14 2.45
CA VAL A 300 11.34 13.32 3.40
C VAL A 300 10.15 12.48 2.96
N ALA A 301 9.75 11.54 3.78
CA ALA A 301 8.63 10.66 3.51
C ALA A 301 7.41 11.06 4.35
N PHE A 302 6.29 11.35 3.71
CA PHE A 302 5.05 11.77 4.36
C PHE A 302 4.22 10.56 4.73
N LYS A 303 4.11 10.29 6.03
CA LYS A 303 3.39 9.14 6.56
C LYS A 303 2.11 9.59 7.26
N PRO A 304 0.93 9.04 6.88
CA PRO A 304 -0.27 9.21 7.67
C PRO A 304 -0.17 8.40 8.98
N ALA A 305 -0.62 8.99 10.08
CA ALA A 305 -0.63 8.39 11.40
C ALA A 305 -1.95 8.67 12.13
N PHE A 306 -2.25 7.92 13.20
CA PHE A 306 -3.46 8.04 14.01
C PHE A 306 -4.75 8.03 13.17
N GLY A 307 -4.88 6.98 12.35
CA GLY A 307 -6.01 6.92 11.43
C GLY A 307 -5.92 7.98 10.32
N GLY A 308 -4.72 8.57 10.05
CA GLY A 308 -4.44 9.58 9.00
C GLY A 308 -4.98 10.97 9.28
N ASN A 309 -5.51 11.24 10.50
CA ASN A 309 -5.82 12.62 10.93
C ASN A 309 -4.59 13.52 10.89
N VAL A 310 -3.42 12.90 10.88
CA VAL A 310 -2.13 13.55 10.99
C VAL A 310 -1.21 13.01 9.91
N VAL A 311 -0.42 13.87 9.31
CA VAL A 311 0.69 13.50 8.45
C VAL A 311 2.00 13.88 9.14
N ALA A 312 2.89 12.92 9.23
CA ALA A 312 4.22 13.09 9.79
C ALA A 312 5.26 13.02 8.67
N PRO A 313 6.01 14.10 8.39
CA PRO A 313 7.22 14.02 7.59
C PRO A 313 8.30 13.29 8.39
N ILE A 314 8.73 12.16 7.87
CA ILE A 314 9.72 11.28 8.47
C ILE A 314 10.99 11.28 7.62
N ILE A 315 12.12 11.32 8.29
CA ILE A 315 13.45 11.28 7.67
C ILE A 315 14.21 10.09 8.23
N SER A 316 14.87 9.31 7.37
CA SER A 316 15.79 8.25 7.79
C SER A 316 17.14 8.84 8.19
N LYS A 317 17.74 8.32 9.26
CA LYS A 317 19.10 8.63 9.71
C LYS A 317 20.16 7.78 9.00
N THR A 318 19.73 6.76 8.27
CA THR A 318 20.57 5.76 7.62
C THR A 318 20.46 5.84 6.10
N LEU A 319 21.43 5.23 5.40
CA LEU A 319 21.41 5.05 3.94
C LEU A 319 21.50 3.54 3.60
N PRO A 320 20.80 3.10 2.55
CA PRO A 320 19.82 3.86 1.77
C PRO A 320 18.59 4.26 2.60
N GLN A 321 17.94 5.36 2.20
CA GLN A 321 16.66 5.76 2.81
C GLN A 321 15.55 4.89 2.23
N MET A 322 15.01 3.97 3.03
CA MET A 322 14.01 3.02 2.55
C MET A 322 12.59 3.45 2.92
N VAL A 323 11.70 3.41 1.93
CA VAL A 323 10.29 3.73 2.10
C VAL A 323 9.39 2.73 1.40
N THR A 324 8.23 2.42 2.00
CA THR A 324 7.14 1.80 1.25
C THR A 324 6.08 2.83 0.90
N ILE A 325 5.56 2.75 -0.33
CA ILE A 325 4.67 3.75 -0.92
C ILE A 325 3.31 3.15 -1.16
N ARG A 326 2.29 3.81 -0.64
CA ARG A 326 0.89 3.40 -0.79
C ARG A 326 0.49 3.44 -2.27
N PRO A 327 -0.17 2.39 -2.81
CA PRO A 327 -0.74 2.42 -4.16
C PRO A 327 -1.71 3.60 -4.36
N GLY A 328 -1.77 4.14 -5.58
CA GLY A 328 -2.69 5.20 -5.95
C GLY A 328 -2.32 6.60 -5.44
N VAL A 329 -1.08 6.81 -4.95
CA VAL A 329 -0.67 8.13 -4.44
C VAL A 329 0.15 8.95 -5.42
N PHE A 330 0.74 8.34 -6.43
CA PHE A 330 1.50 9.03 -7.45
C PHE A 330 0.95 8.77 -8.85
N THR A 331 1.26 9.66 -9.79
CA THR A 331 0.84 9.56 -11.18
C THR A 331 1.92 8.87 -12.00
N LYS A 332 1.51 8.00 -12.92
CA LYS A 332 2.41 7.38 -13.91
C LYS A 332 2.89 8.44 -14.89
N VAL A 333 4.14 8.34 -15.32
CA VAL A 333 4.63 9.16 -16.44
C VAL A 333 4.16 8.60 -17.77
N THR A 334 4.13 9.44 -18.81
CA THR A 334 3.93 8.97 -20.18
C THR A 334 5.16 8.18 -20.62
N PRO A 335 5.01 6.94 -21.10
CA PRO A 335 6.15 6.11 -21.48
C PRO A 335 6.84 6.61 -22.75
N ASP A 336 8.16 6.60 -22.73
CA ASP A 336 9.01 6.86 -23.93
C ASP A 336 9.60 5.55 -24.45
N TRP A 337 8.98 4.98 -25.45
CA TRP A 337 9.37 3.70 -26.06
C TRP A 337 10.61 3.79 -26.95
N SER A 338 11.18 4.97 -27.15
CA SER A 338 12.40 5.15 -27.96
C SER A 338 13.69 4.80 -27.21
N ILE A 339 13.61 4.70 -25.87
CA ILE A 339 14.75 4.46 -25.01
C ILE A 339 15.08 2.97 -24.96
N LYS A 340 16.37 2.65 -25.08
CA LYS A 340 16.86 1.28 -24.93
C LYS A 340 17.27 1.01 -23.46
N PRO A 341 16.94 -0.18 -22.92
CA PRO A 341 17.27 -0.51 -21.54
C PRO A 341 18.79 -0.69 -21.36
N GLN A 342 19.32 -0.12 -20.26
CA GLN A 342 20.63 -0.49 -19.74
C GLN A 342 20.45 -1.62 -18.71
N LEU A 343 20.97 -2.81 -19.04
CA LEU A 343 20.73 -4.00 -18.24
C LEU A 343 22.00 -4.47 -17.52
N GLN A 344 21.86 -4.89 -16.28
CA GLN A 344 22.89 -5.64 -15.55
C GLN A 344 22.26 -6.93 -15.00
N LYS A 345 22.65 -8.07 -15.56
CA LYS A 345 22.22 -9.37 -15.01
C LYS A 345 22.94 -9.64 -13.69
N ILE A 346 22.18 -10.04 -12.70
CA ILE A 346 22.63 -10.39 -11.35
C ILE A 346 22.57 -11.91 -11.22
N LYS A 347 23.67 -12.50 -10.78
CA LYS A 347 23.65 -13.91 -10.37
C LYS A 347 23.22 -13.95 -8.90
N SER A 348 22.24 -14.77 -8.60
CA SER A 348 21.87 -15.02 -7.20
C SER A 348 23.06 -15.64 -6.47
N SER A 349 23.45 -15.04 -5.36
CA SER A 349 24.42 -15.59 -4.43
C SER A 349 23.77 -16.50 -3.39
N SER A 350 22.44 -16.63 -3.43
CA SER A 350 21.69 -17.42 -2.45
C SER A 350 22.24 -18.84 -2.34
N THR A 351 22.61 -19.20 -1.12
CA THR A 351 23.02 -20.57 -0.77
C THR A 351 21.82 -21.49 -0.59
N ARG A 352 20.62 -20.93 -0.47
CA ARG A 352 19.36 -21.68 -0.33
C ARG A 352 18.88 -22.11 -1.71
N LYS A 353 18.59 -23.40 -1.84
CA LYS A 353 18.02 -23.97 -3.07
C LYS A 353 16.51 -23.98 -3.07
N ASN A 354 15.88 -23.94 -1.90
CA ASN A 354 14.43 -24.05 -1.74
C ASN A 354 13.93 -23.04 -0.72
N SER A 355 12.73 -22.52 -0.95
CA SER A 355 11.97 -21.74 0.02
C SER A 355 11.72 -22.52 1.31
N ARG A 356 11.71 -21.83 2.45
CA ARG A 356 11.26 -22.41 3.74
C ARG A 356 9.73 -22.48 3.83
N ILE A 357 9.03 -21.75 2.96
CA ILE A 357 7.57 -21.73 2.88
C ILE A 357 7.16 -22.41 1.58
N GLU A 358 6.32 -23.41 1.68
CA GLU A 358 5.73 -24.11 0.54
C GLU A 358 4.32 -23.58 0.30
N ILE A 359 4.06 -23.08 -0.90
CA ILE A 359 2.71 -22.71 -1.33
C ILE A 359 1.99 -23.97 -1.77
N ILE A 360 1.00 -24.40 -1.00
CA ILE A 360 0.21 -25.60 -1.27
C ILE A 360 -0.83 -25.29 -2.33
N GLN A 361 -1.53 -24.16 -2.20
CA GLN A 361 -2.60 -23.78 -3.09
C GLN A 361 -2.79 -22.26 -3.09
N GLN A 362 -3.10 -21.71 -4.26
CA GLN A 362 -3.45 -20.30 -4.47
C GLN A 362 -4.89 -20.19 -4.95
N TYR A 363 -5.60 -19.22 -4.43
CA TYR A 363 -6.97 -18.89 -4.79
C TYR A 363 -7.02 -17.44 -5.26
N PRO A 364 -6.69 -17.18 -6.53
CA PRO A 364 -6.84 -15.85 -7.10
C PRO A 364 -8.33 -15.50 -7.13
N ASP A 365 -8.65 -14.29 -6.78
CA ASP A 365 -10.00 -13.76 -6.88
C ASP A 365 -10.11 -12.96 -8.18
N GLU A 366 -10.81 -13.53 -9.15
CA GLU A 366 -11.00 -12.91 -10.48
C GLU A 366 -11.69 -11.54 -10.38
N THR A 367 -12.52 -11.33 -9.38
CA THR A 367 -13.17 -10.03 -9.15
C THR A 367 -12.16 -8.96 -8.74
N ILE A 368 -11.06 -9.36 -8.08
CA ILE A 368 -9.96 -8.49 -7.68
C ILE A 368 -9.06 -8.20 -8.88
N LEU A 369 -8.72 -9.24 -9.65
CA LEU A 369 -7.85 -9.12 -10.83
C LEU A 369 -8.52 -8.29 -11.94
N ASN A 370 -9.84 -8.44 -12.13
CA ASN A 370 -10.59 -7.73 -13.16
C ASN A 370 -11.07 -6.34 -12.74
N SER A 371 -11.28 -6.09 -11.44
CA SER A 371 -11.67 -4.79 -10.88
C SER A 371 -10.49 -4.13 -10.19
N SER A 372 -9.44 -3.75 -10.93
CA SER A 372 -8.34 -3.04 -10.29
C SER A 372 -8.80 -1.62 -9.92
N LEU A 373 -9.33 -1.47 -8.70
CA LEU A 373 -9.61 -0.17 -8.09
C LEU A 373 -8.44 0.80 -8.22
N GLU A 374 -7.23 0.25 -8.30
CA GLU A 374 -5.99 1.01 -8.41
C GLU A 374 -5.87 1.75 -9.76
N ASN A 375 -6.52 1.22 -10.82
CA ASN A 375 -6.48 1.80 -12.17
C ASN A 375 -7.82 2.40 -12.63
N ALA A 376 -8.84 2.31 -11.79
CA ALA A 376 -10.17 2.74 -12.18
C ALA A 376 -10.25 4.27 -12.30
N ARG A 377 -10.69 4.76 -13.45
CA ARG A 377 -10.94 6.19 -13.67
C ARG A 377 -12.14 6.68 -12.86
N ILE A 378 -13.17 5.85 -12.75
CA ILE A 378 -14.38 6.12 -11.96
C ILE A 378 -14.55 5.01 -10.92
N ILE A 379 -14.80 5.39 -9.68
CA ILE A 379 -15.09 4.45 -8.59
C ILE A 379 -16.40 4.82 -7.92
N ILE A 380 -17.26 3.82 -7.74
CA ILE A 380 -18.45 3.94 -6.90
C ILE A 380 -18.14 3.30 -5.55
N GLY A 381 -18.02 4.13 -4.52
CA GLY A 381 -17.83 3.68 -3.15
C GLY A 381 -19.16 3.38 -2.47
N VAL A 382 -19.28 2.19 -1.91
CA VAL A 382 -20.51 1.70 -1.28
C VAL A 382 -20.36 1.69 0.23
N GLY A 383 -21.29 2.37 0.92
CA GLY A 383 -21.42 2.36 2.37
C GLY A 383 -22.63 1.56 2.84
N LYS A 384 -22.67 1.24 4.13
CA LYS A 384 -23.78 0.53 4.77
C LYS A 384 -25.13 1.28 4.63
N GLY A 385 -25.10 2.58 4.33
CA GLY A 385 -26.28 3.41 4.12
C GLY A 385 -27.15 3.00 2.92
N ILE A 386 -26.67 2.08 2.03
CA ILE A 386 -27.53 1.48 1.00
C ILE A 386 -28.60 0.54 1.58
N GLY A 387 -28.55 0.23 2.88
CA GLY A 387 -29.57 -0.51 3.62
C GLY A 387 -29.42 -2.02 3.59
N ASN A 388 -29.34 -2.65 2.41
CA ASN A 388 -29.19 -4.11 2.29
C ASN A 388 -28.41 -4.51 1.02
N VAL A 389 -28.01 -5.78 0.96
CA VAL A 389 -27.18 -6.32 -0.13
C VAL A 389 -27.89 -6.31 -1.49
N HIS A 390 -29.21 -6.41 -1.55
CA HIS A 390 -29.96 -6.42 -2.82
C HIS A 390 -29.85 -5.09 -3.57
N ASN A 391 -29.65 -3.99 -2.84
CA ASN A 391 -29.46 -2.67 -3.43
C ASN A 391 -28.12 -2.54 -4.18
N LEU A 392 -27.22 -3.53 -4.05
CA LEU A 392 -26.01 -3.59 -4.89
C LEU A 392 -26.30 -3.82 -6.38
N GLU A 393 -27.48 -4.34 -6.74
CA GLU A 393 -27.86 -4.53 -8.15
C GLU A 393 -27.92 -3.19 -8.87
N ILE A 394 -28.60 -2.20 -8.28
CA ILE A 394 -28.69 -0.84 -8.82
C ILE A 394 -27.30 -0.20 -8.93
N ILE A 395 -26.45 -0.45 -7.92
CA ILE A 395 -25.08 0.07 -7.93
C ILE A 395 -24.24 -0.56 -9.06
N ARG A 396 -24.44 -1.86 -9.33
CA ARG A 396 -23.78 -2.55 -10.45
C ARG A 396 -24.25 -2.03 -11.80
N GLU A 397 -25.54 -1.83 -11.98
CA GLU A 397 -26.08 -1.21 -13.19
C GLU A 397 -25.48 0.18 -13.45
N LEU A 398 -25.36 1.00 -12.40
CA LEU A 398 -24.70 2.29 -12.51
C LEU A 398 -23.21 2.16 -12.83
N ALA A 399 -22.54 1.19 -12.23
CA ALA A 399 -21.13 0.93 -12.50
C ALA A 399 -20.89 0.49 -13.94
N ASP A 400 -21.75 -0.38 -14.48
CA ASP A 400 -21.67 -0.83 -15.85
C ASP A 400 -21.87 0.33 -16.85
N VAL A 401 -22.86 1.22 -16.60
CA VAL A 401 -23.11 2.39 -17.44
C VAL A 401 -21.93 3.37 -17.44
N LEU A 402 -21.28 3.57 -16.28
CA LEU A 402 -20.17 4.50 -16.13
C LEU A 402 -18.80 3.84 -16.42
N ASN A 403 -18.75 2.55 -16.74
CA ASN A 403 -17.51 1.77 -16.77
C ASN A 403 -16.68 1.98 -15.50
N ALA A 404 -17.33 1.93 -14.34
CA ALA A 404 -16.76 2.22 -13.04
C ALA A 404 -16.45 0.95 -12.25
N SER A 405 -15.42 1.00 -11.41
CA SER A 405 -15.16 -0.04 -10.41
C SER A 405 -15.96 0.22 -9.13
N ILE A 406 -16.31 -0.85 -8.41
CA ILE A 406 -17.05 -0.77 -7.14
C ILE A 406 -16.10 -0.99 -5.97
N GLY A 407 -16.05 -0.02 -5.05
CA GLY A 407 -15.30 -0.10 -3.80
C GLY A 407 -16.22 -0.17 -2.58
N ALA A 408 -15.72 -0.71 -1.47
CA ALA A 408 -16.46 -0.92 -0.23
C ALA A 408 -15.92 -0.09 0.94
N THR A 409 -16.81 0.34 1.84
CA THR A 409 -16.36 0.70 3.19
C THR A 409 -16.03 -0.56 3.99
N ARG A 410 -15.27 -0.42 5.09
CA ARG A 410 -14.96 -1.53 5.99
C ARG A 410 -16.23 -2.26 6.47
N GLU A 411 -17.27 -1.53 6.87
CA GLU A 411 -18.54 -2.15 7.33
C GLU A 411 -19.20 -3.02 6.26
N VAL A 412 -19.16 -2.60 5.00
CA VAL A 412 -19.71 -3.37 3.86
C VAL A 412 -18.89 -4.64 3.61
N ALA A 413 -17.57 -4.54 3.71
CA ALA A 413 -16.67 -5.68 3.58
C ALA A 413 -16.82 -6.67 4.75
N ASP A 414 -16.92 -6.18 5.98
CA ASP A 414 -17.13 -6.99 7.18
C ASP A 414 -18.49 -7.72 7.18
N LEU A 415 -19.52 -7.13 6.56
CA LEU A 415 -20.83 -7.76 6.33
C LEU A 415 -20.81 -8.80 5.19
N GLY A 416 -19.71 -8.92 4.45
CA GLY A 416 -19.59 -9.83 3.31
C GLY A 416 -20.43 -9.43 2.08
N TRP A 417 -20.90 -8.17 1.99
CA TRP A 417 -21.65 -7.69 0.83
C TRP A 417 -20.75 -7.51 -0.40
N LEU A 418 -19.50 -7.09 -0.16
CA LEU A 418 -18.45 -6.96 -1.17
C LEU A 418 -17.16 -7.61 -0.63
N PRO A 419 -16.27 -8.10 -1.50
CA PRO A 419 -15.00 -8.69 -1.10
C PRO A 419 -14.13 -7.73 -0.28
N ARG A 420 -13.40 -8.22 0.72
CA ARG A 420 -12.53 -7.40 1.58
C ARG A 420 -11.45 -6.66 0.81
N GLN A 421 -11.02 -7.21 -0.31
CA GLN A 421 -10.03 -6.61 -1.20
C GLN A 421 -10.54 -5.38 -1.95
N THR A 422 -11.86 -5.17 -2.00
CA THR A 422 -12.47 -3.93 -2.52
C THR A 422 -12.59 -2.84 -1.46
N GLN A 423 -12.17 -3.12 -0.23
CA GLN A 423 -12.23 -2.14 0.85
C GLN A 423 -11.34 -0.94 0.56
N ILE A 424 -11.92 0.26 0.66
CA ILE A 424 -11.23 1.54 0.51
C ILE A 424 -11.12 2.20 1.88
N GLY A 425 -9.93 2.72 2.18
CA GLY A 425 -9.67 3.45 3.40
C GLY A 425 -8.33 3.07 4.03
N LEU A 426 -8.13 3.46 5.27
CA LEU A 426 -6.89 3.30 6.01
C LEU A 426 -6.42 1.84 6.10
N SER A 427 -7.31 0.93 6.46
CA SER A 427 -7.05 -0.52 6.55
C SER A 427 -7.37 -1.28 5.26
N GLY A 428 -7.64 -0.56 4.17
CA GLY A 428 -7.93 -1.07 2.83
C GLY A 428 -7.03 -0.44 1.78
N LYS A 429 -7.56 -0.27 0.58
CA LYS A 429 -6.86 0.37 -0.54
C LYS A 429 -7.01 1.89 -0.50
N SER A 430 -5.98 2.61 -0.94
CA SER A 430 -6.07 4.00 -1.37
C SER A 430 -6.24 4.06 -2.87
N VAL A 431 -7.10 4.97 -3.32
CA VAL A 431 -7.46 5.12 -4.73
C VAL A 431 -7.36 6.58 -5.16
N SER A 432 -7.06 6.80 -6.45
CA SER A 432 -6.92 8.14 -7.03
C SER A 432 -7.71 8.28 -8.34
N PRO A 433 -9.03 7.98 -8.33
CA PRO A 433 -9.84 8.10 -9.54
C PRO A 433 -10.04 9.56 -9.95
N ASP A 434 -10.41 9.78 -11.21
CA ASP A 434 -10.90 11.09 -11.66
C ASP A 434 -12.23 11.45 -10.97
N LEU A 435 -13.09 10.43 -10.78
CA LEU A 435 -14.38 10.58 -10.13
C LEU A 435 -14.60 9.48 -9.08
N TYR A 436 -14.88 9.87 -7.85
CA TYR A 436 -15.32 9.00 -6.79
C TYR A 436 -16.76 9.33 -6.40
N ILE A 437 -17.68 8.38 -6.52
CA ILE A 437 -19.08 8.54 -6.15
C ILE A 437 -19.33 7.78 -4.84
N ALA A 438 -19.50 8.47 -3.74
CA ALA A 438 -19.76 7.91 -2.42
C ALA A 438 -21.27 7.72 -2.20
N ILE A 439 -21.77 6.49 -2.19
CA ILE A 439 -23.18 6.17 -2.00
C ILE A 439 -23.41 5.53 -0.63
N GLY A 440 -24.24 6.15 0.20
CA GLY A 440 -24.56 5.65 1.54
C GLY A 440 -23.36 5.55 2.49
N ILE A 441 -22.29 6.28 2.22
CA ILE A 441 -21.08 6.33 3.04
C ILE A 441 -21.21 7.41 4.11
N ARG A 442 -20.98 7.05 5.37
CA ARG A 442 -20.92 8.04 6.45
C ARG A 442 -19.72 8.96 6.34
N GLY A 443 -18.58 8.44 5.85
CA GLY A 443 -17.34 9.19 5.65
C GLY A 443 -16.54 9.45 6.92
N PRO A 444 -16.34 8.43 7.80
CA PRO A 444 -15.37 8.58 8.86
C PRO A 444 -13.98 8.74 8.23
N PHE A 445 -13.07 9.35 8.99
CA PHE A 445 -11.72 9.61 8.52
C PHE A 445 -11.05 8.34 7.93
N ASN A 446 -11.22 7.18 8.60
CA ASN A 446 -10.64 5.91 8.16
C ASN A 446 -11.05 5.50 6.72
N HIS A 447 -12.18 6.00 6.21
CA HIS A 447 -12.56 5.80 4.82
C HIS A 447 -12.04 6.94 3.93
N THR A 448 -12.22 8.19 4.37
CA THR A 448 -11.91 9.36 3.53
C THR A 448 -10.42 9.50 3.23
N VAL A 449 -9.54 8.98 4.07
CA VAL A 449 -8.10 8.92 3.80
C VAL A 449 -7.78 8.12 2.53
N GLY A 450 -8.56 7.08 2.24
CA GLY A 450 -8.38 6.25 1.05
C GLY A 450 -8.81 6.90 -0.26
N ILE A 451 -9.56 8.03 -0.20
CA ILE A 451 -10.07 8.75 -1.37
C ILE A 451 -9.57 10.19 -1.48
N GLN A 452 -8.61 10.58 -0.65
CA GLN A 452 -8.10 11.96 -0.61
C GLN A 452 -7.59 12.46 -1.96
N LYS A 453 -7.04 11.57 -2.77
CA LYS A 453 -6.47 11.88 -4.09
C LYS A 453 -7.46 11.71 -5.25
N ALA A 454 -8.71 11.35 -4.98
CA ALA A 454 -9.74 11.43 -6.01
C ALA A 454 -9.84 12.89 -6.51
N LYS A 455 -9.77 13.11 -7.82
CA LYS A 455 -9.81 14.46 -8.39
C LYS A 455 -11.14 15.14 -8.06
N THR A 456 -12.24 14.40 -8.15
CA THR A 456 -13.58 14.86 -7.78
C THR A 456 -14.28 13.80 -6.94
N VAL A 457 -14.91 14.24 -5.85
CA VAL A 457 -15.71 13.39 -4.98
C VAL A 457 -17.14 13.87 -4.96
N ILE A 458 -18.07 13.00 -5.36
CA ILE A 458 -19.52 13.20 -5.21
C ILE A 458 -20.02 12.35 -4.05
N ALA A 459 -20.88 12.89 -3.21
CA ALA A 459 -21.48 12.16 -2.10
C ALA A 459 -23.01 12.18 -2.16
N ILE A 460 -23.63 11.01 -2.01
CA ILE A 460 -25.07 10.83 -1.86
C ILE A 460 -25.32 10.20 -0.50
N ASN A 461 -26.03 10.90 0.37
CA ASN A 461 -26.32 10.42 1.72
C ASN A 461 -27.58 11.07 2.26
N ASN A 462 -28.40 10.31 2.98
CA ASN A 462 -29.65 10.79 3.59
C ASN A 462 -29.47 11.54 4.92
N SER A 463 -28.26 11.58 5.47
CA SER A 463 -27.93 12.27 6.72
C SER A 463 -27.11 13.53 6.46
N ALA A 464 -27.68 14.71 6.67
CA ALA A 464 -27.00 16.00 6.54
C ALA A 464 -25.75 16.14 7.47
N ARG A 465 -25.67 15.33 8.52
CA ARG A 465 -24.55 15.34 9.48
C ARG A 465 -23.42 14.37 9.09
N SER A 466 -23.55 13.68 7.98
CA SER A 466 -22.51 12.74 7.51
C SER A 466 -21.22 13.46 7.18
N PRO A 467 -20.08 13.09 7.80
CA PRO A 467 -18.80 13.72 7.54
C PRO A 467 -18.34 13.61 6.07
N ILE A 468 -18.91 12.68 5.29
CA ILE A 468 -18.58 12.51 3.87
C ILE A 468 -18.75 13.81 3.08
N PHE A 469 -19.74 14.65 3.42
CA PHE A 469 -19.94 15.93 2.75
C PHE A 469 -18.80 16.92 2.92
N LYS A 470 -17.98 16.78 3.98
CA LYS A 470 -16.76 17.58 4.15
C LYS A 470 -15.63 17.11 3.23
N ALA A 471 -15.67 15.85 2.83
CA ALA A 471 -14.68 15.25 1.93
C ALA A 471 -15.17 15.24 0.46
N ALA A 472 -16.34 15.80 0.18
CA ALA A 472 -16.92 15.83 -1.15
C ALA A 472 -16.84 17.24 -1.76
N ASP A 473 -16.68 17.29 -3.08
CA ASP A 473 -16.78 18.50 -3.86
C ASP A 473 -18.26 18.84 -4.12
N PHE A 474 -19.06 17.81 -4.39
CA PHE A 474 -20.50 17.95 -4.62
C PHE A 474 -21.27 16.90 -3.82
N GLY A 475 -22.30 17.33 -3.10
CA GLY A 475 -23.12 16.47 -2.25
C GLY A 475 -24.60 16.58 -2.57
N ILE A 476 -25.29 15.44 -2.55
CA ILE A 476 -26.76 15.38 -2.61
C ILE A 476 -27.27 14.82 -1.28
N LEU A 477 -28.08 15.62 -0.59
CA LEU A 477 -28.80 15.15 0.59
C LEU A 477 -30.09 14.46 0.13
N GLY A 478 -30.08 13.14 0.12
CA GLY A 478 -31.18 12.31 -0.33
C GLY A 478 -30.85 10.83 -0.25
N ASP A 479 -31.83 10.02 -0.63
CA ASP A 479 -31.62 8.59 -0.86
C ASP A 479 -31.12 8.36 -2.28
N PHE A 480 -30.41 7.24 -2.52
CA PHE A 480 -29.83 6.92 -3.82
C PHE A 480 -30.80 6.22 -4.76
#